data_5e36e822864f53dbbb6299666363ddcc
#
_entry.id   5e36e822864f53dbbb6299666363ddcc
#
_cell.length_a   1.000
_cell.length_b   1.000
_cell.length_c   1.000
_cell.angle_alpha   90.00
_cell.angle_beta   90.00
_cell.angle_gamma   90.00
#
_symmetry.space_group_name_H-M   'P 1'
#
loop_
_entity.id
_entity.type
_entity.pdbx_description
1 polymer ?
#
loop_
_entity_poly.entity_id
_entity_poly.type
_entity_poly.pdbx_seq_one_letter_code
_entity_poly.pdbx_strand_id
1 'polypeptide(L)'
;IRDRSVSRGLGDVYKRQSRDRVIRLTVNSSRLGDAVLTPKGDKLYYQAAFESGYDLWEHDLKENKTKIVMKKVGGGALLPDKKGENLFLCSQGGIKKVTVSSGETKPVEFEAFFDYQPYGEREYIFDHVWQQVEDKFYVKDLHGVDWKGYHEAYARFLPYINNNYDFQEMLSEMLGELNGSHTGARYYSNGPILSTATLGVFYDETYDGDGLKIKEILAKGPFAVKKTDVTPGCIIEKIDGKPIVKGQDYFPLLEGKAGRKVLLAIYNPATGKRFDITIKAISMGEQSNLLYKRWVERCRNIVDKLSEDRIGYVHVKGMDSQSFREVYSEVLGRCRNKEAIIVDTRHNGGLSLIHISEPTRH
;
A
#
# COMPACT_ATOMS: atom_id res chain seq x y z
N ILE A 1 -18.15 31.75 -43.55
CA ILE A 1 -18.50 32.05 -42.11
C ILE A 1 -19.82 31.35 -41.70
N ARG A 2 -20.58 30.72 -42.60
CA ARG A 2 -21.88 30.11 -42.27
C ARG A 2 -21.82 28.62 -41.85
N ASP A 3 -20.72 27.93 -42.04
CA ASP A 3 -20.66 26.48 -41.82
C ASP A 3 -20.18 26.01 -40.44
N ARG A 4 -19.65 26.90 -39.64
CA ARG A 4 -19.10 26.51 -38.29
C ARG A 4 -20.17 26.42 -37.19
N SER A 5 -21.33 27.04 -37.35
CA SER A 5 -22.36 27.02 -36.30
C SER A 5 -23.28 25.79 -36.37
N VAL A 6 -23.51 25.25 -37.59
CA VAL A 6 -24.34 24.06 -37.78
C VAL A 6 -23.64 22.78 -37.35
N SER A 7 -22.32 22.68 -37.57
CA SER A 7 -21.55 21.51 -37.16
C SER A 7 -21.37 21.40 -35.63
N ARG A 8 -21.34 22.54 -34.91
CA ARG A 8 -21.30 22.54 -33.43
C ARG A 8 -22.63 22.05 -32.83
N GLY A 9 -23.75 22.45 -33.38
CA GLY A 9 -25.06 22.01 -32.90
C GLY A 9 -25.32 20.52 -33.10
N LEU A 10 -24.93 19.95 -34.24
CA LEU A 10 -25.02 18.51 -34.50
C LEU A 10 -24.06 17.71 -33.58
N GLY A 11 -22.85 18.18 -33.39
CA GLY A 11 -21.90 17.52 -32.48
C GLY A 11 -22.40 17.45 -31.03
N ASP A 12 -23.07 18.50 -30.55
CA ASP A 12 -23.63 18.52 -29.19
C ASP A 12 -24.91 17.65 -29.07
N VAL A 13 -25.72 17.56 -30.11
CA VAL A 13 -26.86 16.64 -30.17
C VAL A 13 -26.39 15.19 -30.16
N TYR A 14 -25.39 14.85 -30.97
CA TYR A 14 -24.78 13.50 -30.93
C TYR A 14 -24.14 13.16 -29.57
N LYS A 15 -23.48 14.10 -28.93
CA LYS A 15 -22.93 13.90 -27.59
C LYS A 15 -24.02 13.68 -26.53
N ARG A 16 -25.14 14.41 -26.61
CA ARG A 16 -26.27 14.19 -25.70
C ARG A 16 -26.92 12.83 -25.93
N GLN A 17 -27.16 12.44 -27.18
CA GLN A 17 -27.72 11.13 -27.53
C GLN A 17 -26.83 9.96 -27.11
N SER A 18 -25.49 10.14 -27.07
CA SER A 18 -24.57 9.11 -26.60
C SER A 18 -24.66 8.91 -25.09
N ARG A 19 -24.96 9.95 -24.31
CA ARG A 19 -25.11 9.83 -22.84
C ARG A 19 -26.33 8.97 -22.47
N ASP A 20 -27.42 9.07 -23.21
CA ASP A 20 -28.65 8.30 -22.98
C ASP A 20 -28.51 6.81 -23.37
N ARG A 21 -27.40 6.45 -24.06
CA ARG A 21 -27.08 5.09 -24.50
C ARG A 21 -26.00 4.42 -23.68
N VAL A 22 -25.54 5.06 -22.57
CA VAL A 22 -24.55 4.47 -21.67
C VAL A 22 -25.24 3.41 -20.79
N ILE A 23 -24.86 2.16 -20.97
CA ILE A 23 -25.31 1.05 -20.13
C ILE A 23 -24.15 0.48 -19.35
N ARG A 24 -24.44 0.02 -18.15
CA ARG A 24 -23.45 -0.65 -17.31
C ARG A 24 -23.39 -2.12 -17.69
N LEU A 25 -22.20 -2.61 -18.07
CA LEU A 25 -21.95 -4.00 -18.45
C LEU A 25 -21.46 -4.86 -17.28
N THR A 26 -20.93 -4.25 -16.22
CA THR A 26 -20.45 -4.98 -15.05
C THR A 26 -21.56 -5.20 -14.04
N VAL A 27 -21.74 -6.43 -13.56
CA VAL A 27 -22.85 -6.80 -12.66
C VAL A 27 -22.77 -6.08 -11.33
N ASN A 28 -21.56 -5.93 -10.75
CA ASN A 28 -21.36 -5.38 -9.42
C ASN A 28 -20.43 -4.17 -9.42
N SER A 29 -20.58 -3.30 -8.41
CA SER A 29 -19.56 -2.29 -8.09
C SER A 29 -18.38 -2.94 -7.46
N SER A 30 -17.22 -2.88 -8.14
CA SER A 30 -15.96 -3.46 -7.67
C SER A 30 -14.79 -2.65 -8.23
N ARG A 31 -13.60 -2.91 -7.72
CA ARG A 31 -12.39 -2.37 -8.33
C ARG A 31 -12.16 -3.09 -9.64
N LEU A 32 -12.28 -2.38 -10.76
CA LEU A 32 -12.02 -2.92 -12.09
C LEU A 32 -10.52 -2.82 -12.39
N GLY A 33 -10.02 -3.85 -13.06
CA GLY A 33 -8.71 -3.84 -13.71
C GLY A 33 -8.87 -3.52 -15.19
N ASP A 34 -8.15 -4.28 -16.04
CA ASP A 34 -8.25 -4.11 -17.49
C ASP A 34 -9.50 -4.77 -18.06
N ALA A 35 -9.93 -4.31 -19.24
CA ALA A 35 -11.07 -4.84 -19.94
C ALA A 35 -10.85 -4.84 -21.45
N VAL A 36 -11.29 -5.89 -22.14
CA VAL A 36 -11.14 -6.03 -23.58
C VAL A 36 -12.41 -6.59 -24.21
N LEU A 37 -12.81 -5.99 -25.32
CA LEU A 37 -13.90 -6.46 -26.15
C LEU A 37 -13.35 -7.41 -27.22
N THR A 38 -14.05 -8.51 -27.48
CA THR A 38 -13.67 -9.41 -28.60
C THR A 38 -13.75 -8.65 -29.93
N PRO A 39 -12.97 -9.04 -30.94
CA PRO A 39 -13.01 -8.39 -32.28
C PRO A 39 -14.40 -8.41 -32.93
N LYS A 40 -15.25 -9.38 -32.61
CA LYS A 40 -16.62 -9.47 -33.06
C LYS A 40 -17.59 -8.57 -32.29
N GLY A 41 -17.14 -7.99 -31.19
CA GLY A 41 -17.98 -7.14 -30.33
C GLY A 41 -19.12 -7.89 -29.62
N ASP A 42 -19.01 -9.20 -29.46
CA ASP A 42 -20.05 -10.05 -28.86
C ASP A 42 -19.78 -10.37 -27.39
N LYS A 43 -18.52 -10.31 -26.94
CA LYS A 43 -18.14 -10.58 -25.57
C LYS A 43 -17.18 -9.56 -25.01
N LEU A 44 -17.41 -9.18 -23.76
CA LEU A 44 -16.51 -8.35 -22.97
C LEU A 44 -15.80 -9.23 -21.93
N TYR A 45 -14.47 -9.21 -21.93
CA TYR A 45 -13.66 -9.77 -20.86
C TYR A 45 -13.17 -8.63 -19.97
N TYR A 46 -13.29 -8.79 -18.66
CA TYR A 46 -12.84 -7.77 -17.72
C TYR A 46 -12.36 -8.40 -16.40
N GLN A 47 -11.47 -7.70 -15.75
CA GLN A 47 -10.99 -8.07 -14.43
C GLN A 47 -11.74 -7.27 -13.37
N ALA A 48 -12.23 -7.95 -12.35
CA ALA A 48 -12.89 -7.32 -11.21
C ALA A 48 -12.37 -7.91 -9.90
N ALA A 49 -11.98 -7.04 -8.97
CA ALA A 49 -11.53 -7.45 -7.64
C ALA A 49 -12.67 -7.33 -6.63
N PHE A 50 -12.97 -8.45 -5.96
CA PHE A 50 -13.90 -8.53 -4.85
C PHE A 50 -13.14 -8.78 -3.55
N GLU A 51 -13.37 -9.91 -2.89
CA GLU A 51 -12.84 -10.19 -1.54
C GLU A 51 -11.34 -10.53 -1.51
N SER A 52 -10.83 -11.25 -2.51
CA SER A 52 -9.48 -11.86 -2.47
C SER A 52 -8.64 -11.65 -3.71
N GLY A 53 -8.77 -10.52 -4.39
CA GLY A 53 -8.03 -10.19 -5.60
C GLY A 53 -8.89 -10.14 -6.85
N TYR A 54 -8.24 -10.09 -8.01
CA TYR A 54 -8.92 -10.00 -9.30
C TYR A 54 -9.35 -11.37 -9.81
N ASP A 55 -10.60 -11.45 -10.28
CA ASP A 55 -11.12 -12.54 -11.09
C ASP A 55 -11.30 -12.07 -12.54
N LEU A 56 -11.14 -12.98 -13.50
CA LEU A 56 -11.45 -12.74 -14.90
C LEU A 56 -12.89 -13.13 -15.19
N TRP A 57 -13.66 -12.17 -15.71
CA TRP A 57 -15.07 -12.30 -16.04
C TRP A 57 -15.28 -12.22 -17.54
N GLU A 58 -16.26 -12.95 -18.05
CA GLU A 58 -16.81 -12.85 -19.40
C GLU A 58 -18.25 -12.35 -19.30
N HIS A 59 -18.57 -11.31 -20.04
CA HIS A 59 -19.94 -10.87 -20.25
C HIS A 59 -20.32 -11.03 -21.72
N ASP A 60 -21.30 -11.88 -22.01
CA ASP A 60 -21.88 -12.06 -23.33
C ASP A 60 -22.88 -10.94 -23.58
N LEU A 61 -22.60 -10.10 -24.57
CA LEU A 61 -23.40 -8.91 -24.90
C LEU A 61 -24.68 -9.25 -25.60
N LYS A 62 -24.79 -10.42 -26.26
CA LYS A 62 -26.02 -10.86 -26.95
C LYS A 62 -26.98 -11.52 -25.98
N GLU A 63 -26.48 -12.38 -25.14
CA GLU A 63 -27.32 -13.11 -24.18
C GLU A 63 -27.49 -12.37 -22.85
N ASN A 64 -26.76 -11.27 -22.66
CA ASN A 64 -26.70 -10.52 -21.39
C ASN A 64 -26.39 -11.40 -20.18
N LYS A 65 -25.44 -12.32 -20.35
CA LYS A 65 -25.02 -13.27 -19.33
C LYS A 65 -23.58 -13.01 -18.90
N THR A 66 -23.34 -13.08 -17.61
CA THR A 66 -21.98 -12.91 -17.03
C THR A 66 -21.56 -14.18 -16.31
N LYS A 67 -20.31 -14.61 -16.54
CA LYS A 67 -19.70 -15.74 -15.83
C LYS A 67 -18.25 -15.44 -15.45
N ILE A 68 -17.77 -16.14 -14.43
CA ILE A 68 -16.35 -16.15 -14.07
C ILE A 68 -15.63 -17.14 -14.99
N VAL A 69 -14.58 -16.67 -15.66
CA VAL A 69 -13.68 -17.51 -16.47
C VAL A 69 -12.57 -18.08 -15.59
N MET A 70 -11.95 -17.26 -14.78
CA MET A 70 -10.87 -17.68 -13.89
C MET A 70 -10.85 -16.84 -12.62
N LYS A 71 -10.61 -17.49 -11.47
CA LYS A 71 -10.45 -16.83 -10.18
C LYS A 71 -8.98 -16.52 -9.90
N LYS A 72 -8.75 -15.48 -9.11
CA LYS A 72 -7.43 -15.08 -8.57
C LYS A 72 -6.38 -14.88 -9.67
N VAL A 73 -6.72 -14.12 -10.68
CA VAL A 73 -5.84 -13.88 -11.84
C VAL A 73 -4.69 -12.91 -11.57
N GLY A 74 -4.74 -12.14 -10.47
CA GLY A 74 -3.65 -11.24 -10.06
C GLY A 74 -3.74 -9.93 -10.77
N GLY A 75 -4.55 -9.37 -11.38
CA GLY A 75 -4.57 -8.08 -12.10
C GLY A 75 -3.44 -7.95 -13.12
N GLY A 76 -3.67 -7.28 -14.21
CA GLY A 76 -2.70 -7.09 -15.28
C GLY A 76 -3.38 -6.73 -16.60
N ALA A 77 -2.59 -6.67 -17.69
CA ALA A 77 -3.13 -6.34 -19.02
C ALA A 77 -3.80 -7.55 -19.67
N LEU A 78 -4.94 -7.31 -20.33
CA LEU A 78 -5.66 -8.27 -21.15
C LEU A 78 -5.41 -7.95 -22.63
N LEU A 79 -4.74 -8.84 -23.35
CA LEU A 79 -4.39 -8.66 -24.75
C LEU A 79 -5.04 -9.75 -25.60
N PRO A 80 -5.95 -9.45 -26.52
CA PRO A 80 -6.49 -10.43 -27.45
C PRO A 80 -5.46 -10.74 -28.55
N ASP A 81 -5.47 -11.96 -29.05
CA ASP A 81 -4.78 -12.27 -30.30
C ASP A 81 -5.52 -11.63 -31.51
N LYS A 82 -4.83 -11.59 -32.65
CA LYS A 82 -5.40 -10.97 -33.87
C LYS A 82 -6.73 -11.57 -34.33
N LYS A 83 -6.99 -12.84 -34.01
CA LYS A 83 -8.21 -13.56 -34.39
C LYS A 83 -9.30 -13.49 -33.31
N GLY A 84 -8.94 -13.08 -32.09
CA GLY A 84 -9.85 -13.09 -30.94
C GLY A 84 -10.17 -14.48 -30.40
N GLU A 85 -9.35 -15.46 -30.75
CA GLU A 85 -9.52 -16.85 -30.27
C GLU A 85 -8.89 -17.04 -28.88
N ASN A 86 -7.90 -16.24 -28.55
CA ASN A 86 -7.18 -16.31 -27.28
C ASN A 86 -7.04 -14.92 -26.67
N LEU A 87 -7.00 -14.90 -25.33
CA LEU A 87 -6.60 -13.73 -24.52
C LEU A 87 -5.30 -14.05 -23.80
N PHE A 88 -4.39 -13.10 -23.79
CA PHE A 88 -3.19 -13.15 -22.98
C PHE A 88 -3.37 -12.25 -21.76
N LEU A 89 -3.27 -12.84 -20.59
CA LEU A 89 -3.27 -12.13 -19.32
C LEU A 89 -1.82 -11.94 -18.88
N CYS A 90 -1.33 -10.71 -19.00
CA CYS A 90 0.01 -10.32 -18.58
C CYS A 90 -0.06 -9.72 -17.17
N SER A 91 0.46 -10.42 -16.17
CA SER A 91 0.47 -10.00 -14.77
C SER A 91 1.88 -10.16 -14.17
N GLN A 92 2.09 -9.66 -12.95
CA GLN A 92 3.37 -9.84 -12.24
C GLN A 92 3.75 -11.32 -12.02
N GLY A 93 2.78 -12.23 -12.07
CA GLY A 93 3.01 -13.68 -11.97
C GLY A 93 3.29 -14.38 -13.29
N GLY A 94 3.53 -13.63 -14.37
CA GLY A 94 3.81 -14.18 -15.70
C GLY A 94 2.69 -13.97 -16.71
N ILE A 95 2.80 -14.65 -17.84
CA ILE A 95 1.83 -14.57 -18.93
C ILE A 95 0.98 -15.86 -18.94
N LYS A 96 -0.34 -15.69 -19.01
CA LYS A 96 -1.28 -16.81 -19.16
C LYS A 96 -2.08 -16.62 -20.43
N LYS A 97 -2.20 -17.70 -21.21
CA LYS A 97 -3.08 -17.77 -22.38
C LYS A 97 -4.41 -18.34 -21.96
N VAL A 98 -5.50 -17.68 -22.30
CA VAL A 98 -6.88 -18.11 -22.07
C VAL A 98 -7.55 -18.32 -23.42
N THR A 99 -8.02 -19.54 -23.70
CA THR A 99 -8.79 -19.84 -24.91
C THR A 99 -10.23 -19.33 -24.75
N VAL A 100 -10.66 -18.41 -25.60
CA VAL A 100 -11.95 -17.70 -25.50
C VAL A 100 -13.14 -18.65 -25.54
N SER A 101 -13.09 -19.70 -26.37
CA SER A 101 -14.21 -20.63 -26.57
C SER A 101 -14.44 -21.56 -25.38
N SER A 102 -13.36 -22.06 -24.77
CA SER A 102 -13.41 -23.08 -23.70
C SER A 102 -13.15 -22.51 -22.30
N GLY A 103 -12.52 -21.34 -22.19
CA GLY A 103 -12.00 -20.81 -20.93
C GLY A 103 -10.75 -21.55 -20.42
N GLU A 104 -10.19 -22.45 -21.22
CA GLU A 104 -8.98 -23.18 -20.86
C GLU A 104 -7.80 -22.21 -20.69
N THR A 105 -7.04 -22.37 -19.62
CA THR A 105 -5.93 -21.49 -19.29
C THR A 105 -4.63 -22.27 -19.24
N LYS A 106 -3.61 -21.77 -19.94
CA LYS A 106 -2.25 -22.33 -19.94
C LYS A 106 -1.23 -21.24 -19.64
N PRO A 107 -0.20 -21.50 -18.84
CA PRO A 107 0.93 -20.58 -18.74
C PRO A 107 1.64 -20.46 -20.09
N VAL A 108 2.19 -19.30 -20.38
CA VAL A 108 3.14 -19.09 -21.46
C VAL A 108 4.52 -19.09 -20.81
N GLU A 109 5.22 -20.19 -20.96
CA GLU A 109 6.58 -20.33 -20.46
C GLU A 109 7.55 -19.73 -21.46
N PHE A 110 8.49 -18.94 -20.98
CA PHE A 110 9.60 -18.41 -21.76
C PHE A 110 10.81 -18.21 -20.85
N GLU A 111 11.97 -18.31 -21.42
CA GLU A 111 13.24 -17.96 -20.80
C GLU A 111 13.85 -16.79 -21.57
N ALA A 112 14.32 -15.80 -20.85
CA ALA A 112 15.03 -14.66 -21.42
C ALA A 112 16.32 -14.44 -20.63
N PHE A 113 17.42 -14.37 -21.34
CA PHE A 113 18.74 -14.07 -20.78
C PHE A 113 19.17 -12.68 -21.25
N PHE A 114 19.79 -11.92 -20.38
CA PHE A 114 20.42 -10.65 -20.71
C PHE A 114 21.69 -10.47 -19.87
N ASP A 115 22.65 -9.79 -20.44
CA ASP A 115 23.89 -9.46 -19.75
C ASP A 115 23.61 -8.26 -18.82
N TYR A 116 23.64 -8.52 -17.52
CA TYR A 116 23.41 -7.49 -16.51
C TYR A 116 24.72 -6.81 -16.12
N GLN A 117 24.83 -5.53 -16.42
CA GLN A 117 25.98 -4.70 -16.07
C GLN A 117 25.57 -3.59 -15.09
N PRO A 118 25.67 -3.82 -13.78
CA PRO A 118 25.14 -2.92 -12.77
C PRO A 118 25.72 -1.50 -12.80
N TYR A 119 26.99 -1.37 -13.20
CA TYR A 119 27.64 -0.05 -13.30
C TYR A 119 27.10 0.72 -14.49
N GLY A 120 27.08 0.13 -15.67
CA GLY A 120 26.52 0.76 -16.87
C GLY A 120 25.04 1.08 -16.75
N GLU A 121 24.28 0.24 -16.04
CA GLU A 121 22.87 0.52 -15.74
C GLU A 121 22.74 1.78 -14.88
N ARG A 122 23.55 1.93 -13.82
CA ARG A 122 23.50 3.12 -12.97
C ARG A 122 23.89 4.41 -13.70
N GLU A 123 24.92 4.36 -14.54
CA GLU A 123 25.30 5.47 -15.41
C GLU A 123 24.14 5.87 -16.33
N TYR A 124 23.55 4.89 -17.00
CA TYR A 124 22.39 5.14 -17.88
C TYR A 124 21.20 5.73 -17.13
N ILE A 125 20.86 5.18 -15.95
CA ILE A 125 19.74 5.68 -15.14
C ILE A 125 20.02 7.10 -14.67
N PHE A 126 21.24 7.40 -14.25
CA PHE A 126 21.63 8.74 -13.81
C PHE A 126 21.42 9.77 -14.92
N ASP A 127 21.97 9.53 -16.11
CA ASP A 127 21.81 10.39 -17.27
C ASP A 127 20.34 10.50 -17.69
N HIS A 128 19.62 9.39 -17.67
CA HIS A 128 18.20 9.37 -18.01
C HIS A 128 17.36 10.20 -17.03
N VAL A 129 17.60 10.08 -15.71
CA VAL A 129 16.92 10.89 -14.70
C VAL A 129 17.20 12.37 -14.92
N TRP A 130 18.46 12.74 -15.13
CA TRP A 130 18.86 14.11 -15.40
C TRP A 130 18.13 14.68 -16.63
N GLN A 131 18.15 13.95 -17.75
CA GLN A 131 17.48 14.33 -19.00
C GLN A 131 15.95 14.43 -18.82
N GLN A 132 15.32 13.49 -18.10
CA GLN A 132 13.88 13.52 -17.87
C GLN A 132 13.44 14.74 -17.04
N VAL A 133 14.26 15.19 -16.10
CA VAL A 133 14.01 16.43 -15.37
C VAL A 133 14.08 17.63 -16.33
N GLU A 134 15.13 17.73 -17.14
CA GLU A 134 15.29 18.81 -18.11
C GLU A 134 14.10 18.89 -19.10
N ASP A 135 13.64 17.74 -19.59
CA ASP A 135 12.57 17.66 -20.57
C ASP A 135 11.16 17.89 -19.98
N LYS A 136 10.92 17.49 -18.73
CA LYS A 136 9.56 17.34 -18.17
C LYS A 136 9.28 18.19 -16.93
N PHE A 137 10.27 18.88 -16.38
CA PHE A 137 10.02 19.74 -15.23
C PHE A 137 9.01 20.85 -15.62
N TYR A 138 8.09 21.17 -14.71
CA TYR A 138 6.96 22.07 -15.00
C TYR A 138 7.36 23.52 -15.29
N VAL A 139 8.57 23.93 -14.91
CA VAL A 139 9.16 25.24 -15.22
C VAL A 139 10.42 25.02 -16.06
N LYS A 140 10.46 25.63 -17.25
CA LYS A 140 11.52 25.41 -18.23
C LYS A 140 12.92 25.80 -17.78
N ASP A 141 13.04 26.85 -16.97
CA ASP A 141 14.30 27.33 -16.43
C ASP A 141 14.70 26.65 -15.11
N LEU A 142 13.97 25.62 -14.70
CA LEU A 142 14.20 24.86 -13.46
C LEU A 142 14.33 25.76 -12.23
N HIS A 143 13.58 26.88 -12.18
CA HIS A 143 13.67 27.94 -11.18
C HIS A 143 15.08 28.57 -11.07
N GLY A 144 15.85 28.61 -12.16
CA GLY A 144 17.21 29.14 -12.18
C GLY A 144 18.27 28.23 -11.59
N VAL A 145 17.97 26.95 -11.38
CA VAL A 145 18.92 25.95 -10.87
C VAL A 145 19.94 25.60 -11.96
N ASP A 146 21.24 25.62 -11.62
CA ASP A 146 22.31 25.14 -12.51
C ASP A 146 22.29 23.60 -12.63
N TRP A 147 21.31 23.10 -13.35
CA TRP A 147 21.05 21.67 -13.48
C TRP A 147 22.19 20.93 -14.18
N LYS A 148 22.89 21.60 -15.11
CA LYS A 148 24.05 21.03 -15.77
C LYS A 148 25.25 20.93 -14.84
N GLY A 149 25.49 21.95 -14.02
CA GLY A 149 26.54 21.89 -12.99
C GLY A 149 26.27 20.79 -11.95
N TYR A 150 25.03 20.56 -11.59
CA TYR A 150 24.68 19.44 -10.69
C TYR A 150 24.89 18.07 -11.34
N HIS A 151 24.63 17.90 -12.63
CA HIS A 151 25.01 16.67 -13.33
C HIS A 151 26.50 16.35 -13.15
N GLU A 152 27.35 17.31 -13.45
CA GLU A 152 28.82 17.15 -13.31
C GLU A 152 29.24 16.91 -11.86
N ALA A 153 28.60 17.61 -10.90
CA ALA A 153 28.91 17.49 -9.49
C ALA A 153 28.56 16.11 -8.92
N TYR A 154 27.45 15.50 -9.37
CA TYR A 154 26.99 14.19 -8.88
C TYR A 154 27.57 13.02 -9.68
N ALA A 155 27.83 13.15 -10.99
CA ALA A 155 28.41 12.09 -11.82
C ALA A 155 29.76 11.55 -11.28
N ARG A 156 30.55 12.39 -10.61
CA ARG A 156 31.83 12.00 -9.99
C ARG A 156 31.70 10.92 -8.92
N PHE A 157 30.52 10.73 -8.33
CA PHE A 157 30.28 9.73 -7.29
C PHE A 157 29.94 8.35 -7.87
N LEU A 158 29.46 8.27 -9.12
CA LEU A 158 29.04 7.00 -9.75
C LEU A 158 30.07 5.87 -9.67
N PRO A 159 31.40 6.13 -9.91
CA PRO A 159 32.40 5.06 -9.83
C PRO A 159 32.57 4.44 -8.43
N TYR A 160 32.12 5.13 -7.39
CA TYR A 160 32.26 4.69 -6.00
C TYR A 160 31.00 4.00 -5.46
N ILE A 161 29.90 4.04 -6.20
CA ILE A 161 28.63 3.46 -5.82
C ILE A 161 28.52 2.03 -6.33
N ASN A 162 28.45 1.08 -5.41
CA ASN A 162 28.40 -0.36 -5.72
C ASN A 162 27.07 -1.02 -5.41
N ASN A 163 26.09 -0.30 -4.86
CA ASN A 163 24.77 -0.83 -4.52
C ASN A 163 23.66 0.18 -4.87
N ASN A 164 22.42 -0.30 -4.94
CA ASN A 164 21.30 0.53 -5.35
C ASN A 164 20.70 1.39 -4.23
N TYR A 165 21.03 1.14 -2.98
CA TYR A 165 20.61 2.00 -1.86
C TYR A 165 21.40 3.33 -1.90
N ASP A 166 22.72 3.26 -1.98
CA ASP A 166 23.57 4.45 -2.10
C ASP A 166 23.29 5.20 -3.42
N PHE A 167 23.01 4.45 -4.50
CA PHE A 167 22.60 5.05 -5.77
C PHE A 167 21.30 5.83 -5.65
N GLN A 168 20.30 5.27 -5.01
CA GLN A 168 19.02 5.94 -4.75
C GLN A 168 19.19 7.19 -3.89
N GLU A 169 20.05 7.11 -2.87
CA GLU A 169 20.34 8.26 -2.01
C GLU A 169 20.97 9.40 -2.81
N MET A 170 22.01 9.10 -3.58
CA MET A 170 22.65 10.08 -4.47
C MET A 170 21.67 10.71 -5.45
N LEU A 171 20.78 9.92 -6.08
CA LEU A 171 19.72 10.45 -6.95
C LEU A 171 18.73 11.31 -6.18
N SER A 172 18.38 10.95 -4.94
CA SER A 172 17.49 11.76 -4.10
C SER A 172 18.10 13.09 -3.74
N GLU A 173 19.39 13.12 -3.40
CA GLU A 173 20.12 14.36 -3.12
C GLU A 173 20.18 15.25 -4.36
N MET A 174 20.57 14.71 -5.52
CA MET A 174 20.58 15.48 -6.77
C MET A 174 19.20 16.06 -7.12
N LEU A 175 18.14 15.26 -6.98
CA LEU A 175 16.78 15.71 -7.24
C LEU A 175 16.28 16.70 -6.18
N GLY A 176 16.84 16.67 -4.97
CA GLY A 176 16.57 17.62 -3.89
C GLY A 176 17.09 19.04 -4.17
N GLU A 177 18.07 19.20 -5.08
CA GLU A 177 18.56 20.51 -5.51
C GLU A 177 17.52 21.29 -6.34
N LEU A 178 16.52 20.59 -6.87
CA LEU A 178 15.40 21.22 -7.55
C LEU A 178 14.49 21.92 -6.54
N ASN A 179 14.15 23.18 -6.79
CA ASN A 179 13.14 23.88 -5.99
C ASN A 179 11.73 23.40 -6.34
N GLY A 180 11.43 22.16 -6.00
CA GLY A 180 10.19 21.50 -6.34
C GLY A 180 9.74 20.51 -5.26
N SER A 181 8.43 20.36 -5.10
CA SER A 181 7.84 19.33 -4.23
C SER A 181 7.77 17.99 -4.96
N HIS A 182 7.82 16.87 -4.21
CA HIS A 182 7.76 15.51 -4.74
C HIS A 182 8.93 15.08 -5.64
N THR A 183 10.06 15.73 -5.54
CA THR A 183 11.33 15.31 -6.15
C THR A 183 12.03 14.29 -5.25
N GLY A 184 12.69 13.30 -5.85
CA GLY A 184 13.41 12.26 -5.10
C GLY A 184 13.38 10.92 -5.81
N ALA A 185 14.20 9.99 -5.33
CA ALA A 185 14.28 8.63 -5.84
C ALA A 185 13.95 7.64 -4.72
N ARG A 186 13.49 6.43 -5.08
CA ARG A 186 13.25 5.33 -4.15
C ARG A 186 13.68 4.02 -4.76
N TYR A 187 14.34 3.20 -3.97
CA TYR A 187 14.70 1.85 -4.35
C TYR A 187 13.92 0.83 -3.54
N TYR A 188 13.34 -0.14 -4.23
CA TYR A 188 12.65 -1.27 -3.61
C TYR A 188 13.35 -2.55 -4.02
N SER A 189 13.96 -3.23 -3.04
CA SER A 189 14.56 -4.53 -3.31
C SER A 189 13.50 -5.55 -3.68
N ASN A 190 13.74 -6.32 -4.74
CA ASN A 190 12.90 -7.45 -5.14
C ASN A 190 13.23 -8.74 -4.36
N GLY A 191 14.22 -8.71 -3.48
CA GLY A 191 14.60 -9.87 -2.66
C GLY A 191 13.59 -10.14 -1.54
N PRO A 192 13.60 -11.35 -0.98
CA PRO A 192 12.80 -11.66 0.19
C PRO A 192 13.28 -10.79 1.36
N ILE A 193 12.43 -9.85 1.79
CA ILE A 193 12.69 -9.08 2.99
C ILE A 193 12.37 -9.96 4.18
N LEU A 194 13.41 -10.45 4.87
CA LEU A 194 13.25 -11.10 6.16
C LEU A 194 12.89 -10.02 7.18
N SER A 195 11.59 -9.85 7.42
CA SER A 195 11.12 -8.89 8.40
C SER A 195 11.13 -9.50 9.79
N THR A 196 11.77 -8.82 10.74
CA THR A 196 11.69 -9.17 12.16
C THR A 196 10.28 -8.94 12.69
N ALA A 197 9.72 -9.94 13.34
CA ALA A 197 8.42 -9.83 13.95
C ALA A 197 8.50 -9.14 15.31
N THR A 198 7.36 -8.72 15.81
CA THR A 198 7.18 -8.18 17.16
C THR A 198 6.06 -8.90 17.90
N LEU A 199 6.12 -8.88 19.21
CA LEU A 199 5.13 -9.52 20.07
C LEU A 199 4.01 -8.56 20.51
N GLY A 200 4.05 -7.29 20.09
CA GLY A 200 3.05 -6.29 20.47
C GLY A 200 3.11 -5.89 21.94
N VAL A 201 4.30 -5.84 22.50
CA VAL A 201 4.56 -5.44 23.89
C VAL A 201 5.70 -4.41 23.96
N PHE A 202 5.75 -3.67 25.05
CA PHE A 202 6.94 -2.92 25.46
C PHE A 202 7.68 -3.66 26.56
N TYR A 203 8.98 -3.62 26.52
CA TYR A 203 9.86 -4.24 27.51
C TYR A 203 10.31 -3.23 28.56
N ASP A 204 10.63 -3.73 29.74
CA ASP A 204 11.23 -2.97 30.82
C ASP A 204 12.75 -2.90 30.59
N GLU A 205 13.22 -1.77 30.08
CA GLU A 205 14.63 -1.54 29.75
C GLU A 205 15.54 -1.52 30.97
N THR A 206 14.97 -1.39 32.19
CA THR A 206 15.71 -1.41 33.43
C THR A 206 15.86 -2.81 34.01
N TYR A 207 15.23 -3.80 33.37
CA TYR A 207 15.32 -5.20 33.80
C TYR A 207 16.70 -5.78 33.45
N ASP A 208 17.40 -6.24 34.46
CA ASP A 208 18.79 -6.69 34.36
C ASP A 208 18.96 -8.23 34.55
N GLY A 209 17.97 -9.02 34.15
CA GLY A 209 17.99 -10.48 34.19
C GLY A 209 17.91 -11.13 32.81
N ASP A 210 17.96 -12.46 32.80
CA ASP A 210 17.67 -13.24 31.59
C ASP A 210 16.18 -13.11 31.18
N GLY A 211 15.90 -13.13 29.88
CA GLY A 211 14.57 -12.95 29.34
C GLY A 211 14.20 -11.48 29.07
N LEU A 212 12.97 -11.28 28.65
CA LEU A 212 12.40 -9.97 28.36
C LEU A 212 11.23 -9.69 29.29
N LYS A 213 11.40 -8.78 30.23
CA LYS A 213 10.33 -8.40 31.16
C LYS A 213 9.34 -7.47 30.47
N ILE A 214 8.07 -7.84 30.47
CA ILE A 214 6.99 -7.08 29.85
C ILE A 214 6.65 -5.87 30.74
N LYS A 215 6.78 -4.67 30.18
CA LYS A 215 6.36 -3.42 30.81
C LYS A 215 4.91 -3.10 30.49
N GLU A 216 4.52 -3.29 29.22
CA GLU A 216 3.17 -2.98 28.73
C GLU A 216 2.77 -3.94 27.61
N ILE A 217 1.50 -4.31 27.58
CA ILE A 217 0.88 -5.09 26.50
C ILE A 217 0.00 -4.16 25.68
N LEU A 218 0.23 -4.10 24.37
CA LEU A 218 -0.57 -3.27 23.48
C LEU A 218 -1.99 -3.82 23.36
N ALA A 219 -2.98 -2.97 23.57
CA ALA A 219 -4.38 -3.30 23.36
C ALA A 219 -4.61 -3.77 21.93
N LYS A 220 -5.43 -4.82 21.75
CA LYS A 220 -5.70 -5.48 20.46
C LYS A 220 -4.47 -6.12 19.81
N GLY A 221 -3.34 -6.19 20.51
CA GLY A 221 -2.14 -6.90 20.09
C GLY A 221 -2.25 -8.43 20.32
N PRO A 222 -1.17 -9.19 20.00
CA PRO A 222 -1.15 -10.65 20.07
C PRO A 222 -1.60 -11.27 21.39
N PHE A 223 -1.27 -10.65 22.51
CA PHE A 223 -1.66 -11.10 23.84
C PHE A 223 -3.10 -10.72 24.22
N ALA A 224 -3.66 -9.67 23.62
CA ALA A 224 -5.01 -9.19 23.93
C ALA A 224 -6.11 -9.95 23.17
N VAL A 225 -5.77 -10.57 22.03
CA VAL A 225 -6.73 -11.33 21.19
C VAL A 225 -7.12 -12.66 21.84
N LYS A 226 -6.23 -13.23 22.64
CA LYS A 226 -6.48 -14.47 23.39
C LYS A 226 -6.48 -14.13 24.87
N LYS A 227 -7.50 -14.61 25.62
CA LYS A 227 -7.52 -14.48 27.07
C LYS A 227 -6.29 -15.23 27.63
N THR A 228 -5.30 -14.49 28.09
CA THR A 228 -4.01 -15.05 28.55
C THR A 228 -3.76 -14.61 29.99
N ASP A 229 -3.03 -15.41 30.76
CA ASP A 229 -2.55 -15.04 32.09
C ASP A 229 -1.28 -14.17 32.06
N VAL A 230 -0.90 -13.68 30.86
CA VAL A 230 0.25 -12.79 30.70
C VAL A 230 -0.16 -11.37 31.06
N THR A 231 0.54 -10.78 32.00
CA THR A 231 0.33 -9.43 32.51
C THR A 231 1.65 -8.64 32.46
N PRO A 232 1.61 -7.30 32.53
CA PRO A 232 2.82 -6.53 32.79
C PRO A 232 3.57 -7.06 34.03
N GLY A 233 4.89 -7.15 33.95
CA GLY A 233 5.75 -7.77 34.95
C GLY A 233 6.13 -9.23 34.65
N CYS A 234 5.40 -9.94 33.79
CA CYS A 234 5.82 -11.26 33.31
C CYS A 234 7.11 -11.17 32.49
N ILE A 235 7.89 -12.25 32.51
CA ILE A 235 9.16 -12.38 31.80
C ILE A 235 9.02 -13.46 30.73
N ILE A 236 9.39 -13.10 29.48
CA ILE A 236 9.51 -14.06 28.38
C ILE A 236 10.89 -14.68 28.48
N GLU A 237 10.97 -15.94 28.93
CA GLU A 237 12.23 -16.64 29.11
C GLU A 237 12.76 -17.29 27.83
N LYS A 238 11.84 -17.77 26.95
CA LYS A 238 12.22 -18.47 25.70
C LYS A 238 11.27 -18.11 24.56
N ILE A 239 11.82 -18.16 23.34
CA ILE A 239 11.08 -18.07 22.08
C ILE A 239 11.37 -19.35 21.28
N ASP A 240 10.32 -20.13 20.96
CA ASP A 240 10.41 -21.43 20.26
C ASP A 240 11.47 -22.36 20.87
N GLY A 241 11.50 -22.43 22.21
CA GLY A 241 12.41 -23.26 22.99
C GLY A 241 13.83 -22.68 23.18
N LYS A 242 14.20 -21.63 22.44
CA LYS A 242 15.51 -20.98 22.58
C LYS A 242 15.48 -19.95 23.72
N PRO A 243 16.42 -20.01 24.67
CA PRO A 243 16.48 -19.07 25.79
C PRO A 243 16.87 -17.68 25.32
N ILE A 244 16.37 -16.67 26.02
CA ILE A 244 16.78 -15.28 25.88
C ILE A 244 17.74 -14.98 26.99
N VAL A 245 19.01 -14.75 26.65
CA VAL A 245 20.08 -14.53 27.60
C VAL A 245 20.41 -13.04 27.64
N LYS A 246 20.66 -12.51 28.84
CA LYS A 246 21.06 -11.13 29.05
C LYS A 246 22.27 -10.77 28.17
N GLY A 247 22.19 -9.61 27.51
CA GLY A 247 23.26 -9.09 26.64
C GLY A 247 23.36 -9.75 25.26
N GLN A 248 22.51 -10.73 24.95
CA GLN A 248 22.42 -11.32 23.61
C GLN A 248 21.27 -10.69 22.83
N ASP A 249 21.50 -10.52 21.53
CA ASP A 249 20.46 -10.06 20.61
C ASP A 249 19.38 -11.14 20.44
N TYR A 250 18.14 -10.80 20.76
CA TYR A 250 16.98 -11.68 20.63
C TYR A 250 16.21 -11.51 19.31
N PHE A 251 16.48 -10.46 18.53
CA PHE A 251 15.79 -10.21 17.28
C PHE A 251 15.90 -11.36 16.25
N PRO A 252 17.03 -12.08 16.14
CA PRO A 252 17.12 -13.26 15.28
C PRO A 252 16.11 -14.35 15.63
N LEU A 253 15.63 -14.42 16.89
CA LEU A 253 14.59 -15.37 17.30
C LEU A 253 13.20 -15.02 16.72
N LEU A 254 13.02 -13.79 16.25
CA LEU A 254 11.76 -13.28 15.66
C LEU A 254 11.86 -13.03 14.16
N GLU A 255 13.02 -13.26 13.56
CA GLU A 255 13.26 -13.05 12.14
C GLU A 255 12.35 -13.97 11.28
N GLY A 256 11.68 -13.39 10.28
CA GLY A 256 10.76 -14.10 9.38
C GLY A 256 9.52 -14.67 10.05
N LYS A 257 9.19 -14.28 11.28
CA LYS A 257 8.05 -14.81 12.06
C LYS A 257 6.80 -13.94 12.03
N ALA A 258 6.81 -12.82 11.34
CA ALA A 258 5.63 -11.98 11.19
C ALA A 258 4.45 -12.79 10.60
N GLY A 259 3.30 -12.76 11.25
CA GLY A 259 2.12 -13.53 10.89
C GLY A 259 2.18 -15.03 11.24
N ARG A 260 3.27 -15.51 11.85
CA ARG A 260 3.43 -16.93 12.26
C ARG A 260 3.14 -17.11 13.75
N LYS A 261 2.81 -18.34 14.11
CA LYS A 261 2.69 -18.74 15.52
C LYS A 261 4.08 -18.90 16.13
N VAL A 262 4.24 -18.38 17.34
CA VAL A 262 5.47 -18.42 18.14
C VAL A 262 5.14 -18.97 19.51
N LEU A 263 5.91 -19.95 19.97
CA LEU A 263 5.81 -20.51 21.32
C LEU A 263 6.68 -19.67 22.27
N LEU A 264 6.09 -19.18 23.35
CA LEU A 264 6.76 -18.40 24.37
C LEU A 264 6.72 -19.12 25.72
N ALA A 265 7.86 -19.28 26.38
CA ALA A 265 7.93 -19.68 27.76
C ALA A 265 7.87 -18.43 28.65
N ILE A 266 6.87 -18.36 29.51
CA ILE A 266 6.57 -17.21 30.35
C ILE A 266 6.80 -17.54 31.82
N TYR A 267 7.50 -16.67 32.53
CA TYR A 267 7.57 -16.66 33.98
C TYR A 267 6.80 -15.46 34.54
N ASN A 268 5.91 -15.73 35.47
CA ASN A 268 5.20 -14.70 36.22
C ASN A 268 5.77 -14.56 37.62
N PRO A 269 6.58 -13.52 37.90
CA PRO A 269 7.20 -13.34 39.22
C PRO A 269 6.22 -13.12 40.37
N ALA A 270 5.05 -12.52 40.07
CA ALA A 270 4.02 -12.25 41.09
C ALA A 270 3.36 -13.53 41.63
N THR A 271 3.32 -14.59 40.82
CA THR A 271 2.70 -15.88 41.22
C THR A 271 3.70 -17.03 41.32
N GLY A 272 4.96 -16.82 40.89
CA GLY A 272 5.99 -17.86 40.81
C GLY A 272 5.74 -18.90 39.72
N LYS A 273 4.72 -18.75 38.89
CA LYS A 273 4.31 -19.74 37.87
C LYS A 273 5.12 -19.59 36.58
N ARG A 274 5.44 -20.73 35.97
CA ARG A 274 5.94 -20.85 34.60
C ARG A 274 4.93 -21.57 33.74
N PHE A 275 4.72 -21.06 32.53
CA PHE A 275 3.78 -21.66 31.58
C PHE A 275 4.16 -21.28 30.15
N ASP A 276 3.72 -22.10 29.22
CA ASP A 276 3.91 -21.86 27.79
C ASP A 276 2.67 -21.28 27.14
N ILE A 277 2.85 -20.34 26.20
CA ILE A 277 1.76 -19.77 25.42
C ILE A 277 2.18 -19.67 23.96
N THR A 278 1.24 -19.96 23.08
CA THR A 278 1.43 -19.73 21.64
C THR A 278 0.62 -18.51 21.21
N ILE A 279 1.29 -17.53 20.63
CA ILE A 279 0.70 -16.33 20.04
C ILE A 279 1.05 -16.22 18.57
N LYS A 280 0.31 -15.41 17.84
CA LYS A 280 0.66 -15.03 16.47
C LYS A 280 1.45 -13.72 16.52
N ALA A 281 2.74 -13.78 16.19
CA ALA A 281 3.60 -12.61 16.11
C ALA A 281 3.14 -11.68 14.96
N ILE A 282 3.33 -10.39 15.13
CA ILE A 282 2.90 -9.36 14.17
C ILE A 282 4.10 -8.69 13.52
N SER A 283 3.88 -8.04 12.39
CA SER A 283 4.89 -7.21 11.73
C SER A 283 5.07 -5.88 12.47
N MET A 284 6.19 -5.20 12.22
CA MET A 284 6.43 -3.84 12.72
C MET A 284 5.37 -2.85 12.22
N GLY A 285 4.87 -3.02 11.00
CA GLY A 285 3.78 -2.21 10.45
C GLY A 285 2.46 -2.40 11.19
N GLU A 286 2.11 -3.64 11.55
CA GLU A 286 0.95 -3.93 12.39
C GLU A 286 1.11 -3.33 13.80
N GLN A 287 2.29 -3.41 14.41
CA GLN A 287 2.56 -2.76 15.69
C GLN A 287 2.43 -1.24 15.57
N SER A 288 2.99 -0.62 14.55
CA SER A 288 2.84 0.82 14.29
C SER A 288 1.37 1.25 14.19
N ASN A 289 0.54 0.42 13.55
CA ASN A 289 -0.91 0.66 13.50
C ASN A 289 -1.58 0.56 14.88
N LEU A 290 -1.14 -0.37 15.75
CA LEU A 290 -1.64 -0.46 17.13
C LEU A 290 -1.25 0.78 17.94
N LEU A 291 -0.01 1.25 17.80
CA LEU A 291 0.49 2.46 18.45
C LEU A 291 -0.26 3.71 17.95
N TYR A 292 -0.50 3.81 16.66
CA TYR A 292 -1.32 4.87 16.08
C TYR A 292 -2.73 4.90 16.68
N LYS A 293 -3.42 3.76 16.71
CA LYS A 293 -4.78 3.67 17.30
C LYS A 293 -4.78 4.05 18.78
N ARG A 294 -3.78 3.61 19.54
CA ARG A 294 -3.59 3.99 20.94
C ARG A 294 -3.42 5.50 21.10
N TRP A 295 -2.62 6.13 20.23
CA TRP A 295 -2.41 7.56 20.25
C TRP A 295 -3.70 8.34 19.96
N VAL A 296 -4.44 7.95 18.93
CA VAL A 296 -5.74 8.57 18.60
C VAL A 296 -6.73 8.41 19.75
N GLU A 297 -6.82 7.23 20.35
CA GLU A 297 -7.70 6.98 21.49
C GLU A 297 -7.31 7.84 22.72
N ARG A 298 -6.01 7.99 22.99
CA ARG A 298 -5.51 8.86 24.04
C ARG A 298 -5.89 10.34 23.80
N CYS A 299 -5.70 10.83 22.57
CA CYS A 299 -6.09 12.19 22.21
C CYS A 299 -7.60 12.41 22.39
N ARG A 300 -8.40 11.44 21.95
CA ARG A 300 -9.84 11.40 22.11
C ARG A 300 -10.24 11.52 23.60
N ASN A 301 -9.71 10.66 24.44
CA ASN A 301 -10.01 10.62 25.86
C ASN A 301 -9.61 11.93 26.57
N ILE A 302 -8.53 12.57 26.14
CA ILE A 302 -8.11 13.88 26.65
C ILE A 302 -9.15 14.96 26.27
N VAL A 303 -9.58 14.99 25.00
CA VAL A 303 -10.58 15.95 24.54
C VAL A 303 -11.93 15.74 25.23
N ASP A 304 -12.40 14.49 25.30
CA ASP A 304 -13.65 14.14 26.00
C ASP A 304 -13.60 14.60 27.48
N LYS A 305 -12.49 14.33 28.18
CA LYS A 305 -12.31 14.74 29.58
C LYS A 305 -12.26 16.25 29.74
N LEU A 306 -11.49 16.97 28.93
CA LEU A 306 -11.31 18.42 29.06
C LEU A 306 -12.56 19.20 28.64
N SER A 307 -13.37 18.67 27.73
CA SER A 307 -14.59 19.32 27.25
C SER A 307 -15.85 18.84 27.96
N GLU A 308 -15.73 17.96 28.96
CA GLU A 308 -16.89 17.31 29.60
C GLU A 308 -17.80 16.64 28.57
N ASP A 309 -17.17 15.91 27.62
CA ASP A 309 -17.82 15.19 26.51
C ASP A 309 -18.56 16.08 25.48
N ARG A 310 -18.36 17.41 25.50
CA ARG A 310 -19.03 18.34 24.57
C ARG A 310 -18.35 18.41 23.20
N ILE A 311 -17.03 18.18 23.13
CA ILE A 311 -16.26 18.30 21.89
C ILE A 311 -15.83 16.92 21.41
N GLY A 312 -16.08 16.62 20.13
CA GLY A 312 -15.59 15.42 19.48
C GLY A 312 -14.14 15.58 19.00
N TYR A 313 -13.43 14.46 18.87
CA TYR A 313 -12.08 14.44 18.29
C TYR A 313 -12.01 13.39 17.19
N VAL A 314 -11.50 13.78 16.01
CA VAL A 314 -11.29 12.92 14.85
C VAL A 314 -9.91 13.19 14.28
N HIS A 315 -9.15 12.14 13.99
CA HIS A 315 -7.83 12.24 13.34
C HIS A 315 -7.91 11.76 11.89
N VAL A 316 -7.36 12.54 10.96
CA VAL A 316 -7.27 12.23 9.54
C VAL A 316 -5.90 11.60 9.26
N LYS A 317 -5.81 10.28 9.22
CA LYS A 317 -4.57 9.53 9.04
C LYS A 317 -3.91 9.76 7.68
N GLY A 318 -4.72 9.80 6.62
CA GLY A 318 -4.27 9.96 5.25
C GLY A 318 -5.40 10.53 4.39
N MET A 319 -5.06 10.94 3.17
CA MET A 319 -6.02 11.45 2.18
C MET A 319 -6.42 10.35 1.18
N ASP A 320 -6.90 9.22 1.70
CA ASP A 320 -7.36 8.07 0.93
C ASP A 320 -8.82 7.71 1.27
N SER A 321 -9.43 6.85 0.44
CA SER A 321 -10.84 6.46 0.60
C SER A 321 -11.13 5.73 1.91
N GLN A 322 -10.15 5.06 2.51
CA GLN A 322 -10.33 4.38 3.79
C GLN A 322 -10.36 5.38 4.92
N SER A 323 -9.37 6.29 4.99
CA SER A 323 -9.31 7.35 5.99
C SER A 323 -10.55 8.25 5.92
N PHE A 324 -11.01 8.57 4.71
CA PHE A 324 -12.25 9.32 4.53
C PHE A 324 -13.46 8.61 5.13
N ARG A 325 -13.65 7.31 4.86
CA ARG A 325 -14.76 6.55 5.44
C ARG A 325 -14.69 6.46 6.96
N GLU A 326 -13.49 6.33 7.53
CA GLU A 326 -13.28 6.33 8.97
C GLU A 326 -13.69 7.67 9.58
N VAL A 327 -13.20 8.78 9.02
CA VAL A 327 -13.56 10.16 9.46
C VAL A 327 -15.06 10.39 9.34
N TYR A 328 -15.65 10.03 8.19
CA TYR A 328 -17.08 10.18 7.95
C TYR A 328 -17.92 9.41 8.98
N SER A 329 -17.54 8.17 9.26
CA SER A 329 -18.22 7.34 10.26
C SER A 329 -18.07 7.90 11.68
N GLU A 330 -16.91 8.43 12.03
CA GLU A 330 -16.66 9.03 13.34
C GLU A 330 -17.46 10.35 13.52
N VAL A 331 -17.49 11.21 12.49
CA VAL A 331 -18.21 12.48 12.53
C VAL A 331 -19.72 12.28 12.63
N LEU A 332 -20.29 11.45 11.75
CA LEU A 332 -21.73 11.19 11.72
C LEU A 332 -22.21 10.19 12.77
N GLY A 333 -21.30 9.38 13.30
CA GLY A 333 -21.60 8.42 14.36
C GLY A 333 -21.34 9.00 15.74
N ARG A 334 -20.13 8.76 16.24
CA ARG A 334 -19.74 9.11 17.63
C ARG A 334 -19.81 10.59 17.94
N CYS A 335 -19.46 11.46 16.97
CA CYS A 335 -19.44 12.91 17.18
C CYS A 335 -20.78 13.60 16.85
N ARG A 336 -21.83 12.86 16.43
CA ARG A 336 -23.09 13.45 15.96
C ARG A 336 -23.76 14.40 16.92
N ASN A 337 -23.69 14.12 18.22
CA ASN A 337 -24.36 14.91 19.26
C ASN A 337 -23.39 15.86 20.00
N LYS A 338 -22.17 16.04 19.49
CA LYS A 338 -21.20 16.97 20.07
C LYS A 338 -21.47 18.39 19.58
N GLU A 339 -21.14 19.39 20.41
CA GLU A 339 -21.31 20.81 20.10
C GLU A 339 -20.27 21.28 19.06
N ALA A 340 -19.07 20.66 19.08
CA ALA A 340 -17.99 20.96 18.13
C ALA A 340 -17.12 19.72 17.89
N ILE A 341 -16.28 19.76 16.85
CA ILE A 341 -15.35 18.67 16.50
C ILE A 341 -13.97 19.25 16.25
N ILE A 342 -12.96 18.67 16.89
CA ILE A 342 -11.55 18.86 16.56
C ILE A 342 -11.18 17.86 15.47
N VAL A 343 -10.81 18.38 14.29
CA VAL A 343 -10.27 17.58 13.19
C VAL A 343 -8.75 17.74 13.21
N ASP A 344 -8.06 16.67 13.62
CA ASP A 344 -6.61 16.65 13.73
C ASP A 344 -5.98 16.04 12.46
N THR A 345 -5.15 16.80 11.78
CA THR A 345 -4.45 16.40 10.55
C THR A 345 -2.95 16.22 10.75
N ARG A 346 -2.46 16.29 11.98
CA ARG A 346 -1.04 16.11 12.28
C ARG A 346 -0.57 14.72 11.81
N HIS A 347 0.65 14.66 11.25
CA HIS A 347 1.24 13.44 10.72
C HIS A 347 0.48 12.81 9.55
N ASN A 348 -0.39 13.56 8.87
CA ASN A 348 -1.02 13.11 7.65
C ASN A 348 0.02 13.06 6.52
N GLY A 349 0.14 11.91 5.86
CA GLY A 349 1.19 11.65 4.87
C GLY A 349 0.90 12.16 3.45
N GLY A 350 -0.21 12.87 3.20
CA GLY A 350 -0.44 13.51 1.90
C GLY A 350 -1.75 13.20 1.16
N LEU A 351 -1.78 13.59 -0.07
CA LEU A 351 -2.80 14.12 -0.94
C LEU A 351 -3.28 13.13 -2.00
N SER A 352 -4.27 12.30 -1.70
CA SER A 352 -4.96 11.54 -2.77
C SER A 352 -6.40 12.04 -3.03
N LEU A 353 -7.06 12.68 -2.05
CA LEU A 353 -8.47 13.06 -2.13
C LEU A 353 -8.71 14.49 -1.61
N ILE A 354 -7.90 15.44 -2.07
CA ILE A 354 -7.94 16.85 -1.63
C ILE A 354 -9.33 17.50 -1.80
N HIS A 355 -10.11 17.07 -2.80
CA HIS A 355 -11.42 17.65 -3.09
C HIS A 355 -12.53 17.25 -2.13
N ILE A 356 -12.27 16.27 -1.25
CA ILE A 356 -13.27 15.74 -0.31
C ILE A 356 -13.20 16.46 1.05
N SER A 357 -12.06 17.05 1.36
CA SER A 357 -11.80 17.68 2.67
C SER A 357 -12.01 19.19 2.69
N GLU A 358 -12.15 19.84 1.54
CA GLU A 358 -12.45 21.27 1.50
C GLU A 358 -13.96 21.49 1.56
N PRO A 359 -14.43 22.35 2.50
CA PRO A 359 -15.79 22.85 2.42
C PRO A 359 -15.92 23.64 1.11
N THR A 360 -16.92 23.29 0.31
CA THR A 360 -17.30 24.08 -0.85
C THR A 360 -17.51 25.53 -0.42
N ARG A 361 -16.56 26.41 -0.75
CA ARG A 361 -16.78 27.85 -0.67
C ARG A 361 -17.80 28.20 -1.76
N HIS A 362 -19.01 28.44 -1.35
CA HIS A 362 -20.01 29.16 -2.14
C HIS A 362 -19.80 30.67 -1.99
#